data_3546c90f5e91b3422f633c9aec20453b
#
_entry.id   3546c90f5e91b3422f633c9aec20453b
#
_cell.length_a   1.000
_cell.length_b   1.000
_cell.length_c   1.000
_cell.angle_alpha   90.00
_cell.angle_beta   90.00
_cell.angle_gamma   90.00
#
_symmetry.space_group_name_H-M   'P 1'
#
loop_
_entity.id
_entity.type
_entity.pdbx_description
1 polymer ?
#
loop_
_entity_poly.entity_id
_entity_poly.type
_entity_poly.pdbx_seq_one_letter_code
_entity_poly.pdbx_strand_id
1 'polypeptide(L)'
;MPYLRIAYFWIPLYLFLLVFIPANFKSRGWWWCVIFLCTVSLCDMTSTNLFKEVFHRLRPCIDPGFFQHVRLVVDRCGGMYSFTSNHAANHFGMATFIFITLRPVIKKWVWLAYLWAAIIGYAQVYVGVHYPFDILGGAAIGFLFGWLLGVFFNKRFGFVNFE
;
A
#
# COMPACT_ATOMS: atom_id res chain seq x y z
N MET A 1 6.11 16.43 1.30
CA MET A 1 6.24 15.22 0.43
C MET A 1 7.29 14.22 0.93
N PRO A 2 8.56 14.56 1.27
CA PRO A 2 9.52 13.54 1.76
C PRO A 2 9.02 12.74 2.97
N TYR A 3 8.40 13.40 3.94
CA TYR A 3 7.89 12.74 5.16
C TYR A 3 6.71 11.78 4.90
N LEU A 4 5.83 12.09 3.93
CA LEU A 4 4.64 11.28 3.64
C LEU A 4 4.96 9.86 3.12
N ARG A 5 6.16 9.65 2.58
CA ARG A 5 6.63 8.33 2.11
C ARG A 5 7.28 7.50 3.21
N ILE A 6 7.58 8.08 4.37
CA ILE A 6 8.29 7.39 5.45
C ILE A 6 7.27 6.62 6.29
N ALA A 7 7.46 5.31 6.42
CA ALA A 7 6.55 4.46 7.19
C ALA A 7 6.36 4.93 8.64
N TYR A 8 7.40 5.45 9.27
CA TYR A 8 7.35 5.96 10.65
C TYR A 8 6.34 7.10 10.84
N PHE A 9 6.13 7.91 9.79
CA PHE A 9 5.14 8.99 9.84
C PHE A 9 3.71 8.46 10.02
N TRP A 10 3.45 7.24 9.54
CA TRP A 10 2.13 6.60 9.57
C TRP A 10 1.95 5.60 10.72
N ILE A 11 2.98 5.39 11.56
CA ILE A 11 2.86 4.52 12.74
C ILE A 11 1.63 4.84 13.60
N PRO A 12 1.30 6.12 13.91
CA PRO A 12 0.09 6.41 14.69
C PRO A 12 -1.20 5.89 14.04
N LEU A 13 -1.32 5.99 12.71
CA LEU A 13 -2.46 5.46 11.97
C LEU A 13 -2.51 3.92 12.02
N TYR A 14 -1.37 3.27 11.83
CA TYR A 14 -1.29 1.81 11.88
C TYR A 14 -1.65 1.29 13.28
N LEU A 15 -1.09 1.88 14.33
CA LEU A 15 -1.40 1.53 15.71
C LEU A 15 -2.87 1.80 16.03
N PHE A 16 -3.41 2.93 15.58
CA PHE A 16 -4.84 3.23 15.75
C PHE A 16 -5.71 2.10 15.16
N LEU A 17 -5.44 1.68 13.91
CA LEU A 17 -6.21 0.61 13.27
C LEU A 17 -6.06 -0.73 14.01
N LEU A 18 -4.81 -1.10 14.40
CA LEU A 18 -4.51 -2.36 15.06
C LEU A 18 -5.07 -2.45 16.49
N VAL A 19 -5.36 -1.32 17.13
CA VAL A 19 -5.99 -1.26 18.46
C VAL A 19 -7.50 -1.05 18.35
N PHE A 20 -7.94 -0.08 17.54
CA PHE A 20 -9.33 0.30 17.42
C PHE A 20 -10.21 -0.82 16.87
N ILE A 21 -9.73 -1.53 15.83
CA ILE A 21 -10.52 -2.59 15.20
C ILE A 21 -10.77 -3.78 16.15
N PRO A 22 -9.76 -4.38 16.81
CA PRO A 22 -10.03 -5.44 17.79
C PRO A 22 -10.86 -4.97 19.00
N ALA A 23 -10.64 -3.75 19.47
CA ALA A 23 -11.41 -3.19 20.59
C ALA A 23 -12.91 -3.13 20.30
N ASN A 24 -13.30 -2.79 19.06
CA ASN A 24 -14.70 -2.65 18.67
C ASN A 24 -15.32 -3.94 18.11
N PHE A 25 -14.53 -4.80 17.45
CA PHE A 25 -15.03 -6.00 16.76
C PHE A 25 -14.57 -7.32 17.38
N LYS A 26 -13.92 -7.29 18.55
CA LYS A 26 -13.52 -8.47 19.33
C LYS A 26 -12.72 -9.49 18.48
N SER A 27 -13.12 -10.76 18.48
CA SER A 27 -12.40 -11.82 17.74
C SER A 27 -12.34 -11.58 16.24
N ARG A 28 -13.41 -11.02 15.65
CA ARG A 28 -13.41 -10.65 14.21
C ARG A 28 -12.39 -9.55 13.90
N GLY A 29 -12.19 -8.61 14.83
CA GLY A 29 -11.19 -7.56 14.72
C GLY A 29 -9.76 -8.10 14.74
N TRP A 30 -9.46 -9.13 15.53
CA TRP A 30 -8.16 -9.79 15.50
C TRP A 30 -7.88 -10.49 14.16
N TRP A 31 -8.87 -11.20 13.61
CA TRP A 31 -8.75 -11.78 12.27
C TRP A 31 -8.56 -10.73 11.20
N TRP A 32 -9.23 -9.56 11.34
CA TRP A 32 -9.04 -8.42 10.45
C TRP A 32 -7.57 -7.96 10.47
N CYS A 33 -6.98 -7.78 11.65
CA CYS A 33 -5.58 -7.38 11.79
C CYS A 33 -4.61 -8.40 11.15
N VAL A 34 -4.82 -9.69 11.38
CA VAL A 34 -3.98 -10.74 10.79
C VAL A 34 -4.04 -10.68 9.26
N ILE A 35 -5.25 -10.65 8.68
CA ILE A 35 -5.42 -10.64 7.23
C ILE A 35 -4.95 -9.32 6.62
N PHE A 36 -5.11 -8.19 7.32
CA PHE A 36 -4.55 -6.89 6.94
C PHE A 36 -3.02 -6.94 6.81
N LEU A 37 -2.34 -7.51 7.81
CA LEU A 37 -0.88 -7.69 7.76
C LEU A 37 -0.46 -8.68 6.67
N CYS A 38 -1.20 -9.77 6.48
CA CYS A 38 -0.98 -10.69 5.35
C CYS A 38 -1.11 -9.97 4.00
N THR A 39 -2.07 -9.05 3.86
CA THR A 39 -2.23 -8.24 2.63
C THR A 39 -0.96 -7.45 2.33
N VAL A 40 -0.43 -6.74 3.33
CA VAL A 40 0.82 -5.96 3.18
C VAL A 40 1.99 -6.87 2.80
N SER A 41 2.14 -7.99 3.51
CA SER A 41 3.24 -8.93 3.27
C SER A 41 3.20 -9.52 1.86
N LEU A 42 2.02 -9.93 1.38
CA LEU A 42 1.87 -10.46 0.02
C LEU A 42 2.15 -9.40 -1.04
N CYS A 43 1.69 -8.17 -0.85
CA CYS A 43 1.99 -7.06 -1.75
C CYS A 43 3.49 -6.79 -1.83
N ASP A 44 4.16 -6.72 -0.67
CA ASP A 44 5.59 -6.44 -0.60
C ASP A 44 6.44 -7.56 -1.22
N MET A 45 6.16 -8.82 -0.85
CA MET A 45 6.85 -9.99 -1.38
C MET A 45 6.68 -10.12 -2.90
N THR A 46 5.46 -9.93 -3.41
CA THR A 46 5.19 -9.99 -4.85
C THR A 46 5.90 -8.87 -5.59
N SER A 47 5.84 -7.64 -5.10
CA SER A 47 6.54 -6.51 -5.70
C SER A 47 8.06 -6.71 -5.70
N THR A 48 8.62 -7.22 -4.60
CA THR A 48 10.07 -7.36 -4.44
C THR A 48 10.60 -8.59 -5.18
N ASN A 49 10.08 -9.78 -4.88
CA ASN A 49 10.69 -11.04 -5.31
C ASN A 49 10.26 -11.46 -6.72
N LEU A 50 9.10 -11.00 -7.20
CA LEU A 50 8.62 -11.34 -8.53
C LEU A 50 8.93 -10.24 -9.54
N PHE A 51 8.47 -9.01 -9.27
CA PHE A 51 8.57 -7.96 -10.29
C PHE A 51 9.93 -7.29 -10.36
N LYS A 52 10.58 -6.97 -9.25
CA LYS A 52 11.90 -6.31 -9.29
C LYS A 52 13.00 -7.23 -9.83
N GLU A 53 12.95 -8.52 -9.46
CA GLU A 53 13.91 -9.52 -9.92
C GLU A 53 13.71 -9.94 -11.38
N VAL A 54 12.53 -9.66 -11.98
CA VAL A 54 12.26 -9.95 -13.38
C VAL A 54 12.56 -8.76 -14.28
N PHE A 55 12.09 -7.55 -13.89
CA PHE A 55 12.17 -6.38 -14.76
C PHE A 55 13.49 -5.61 -14.68
N HIS A 56 14.22 -5.69 -13.57
CA HIS A 56 15.51 -5.01 -13.34
C HIS A 56 15.53 -3.52 -13.77
N ARG A 57 14.37 -2.85 -13.77
CA ARG A 57 14.26 -1.45 -14.20
C ARG A 57 14.95 -0.54 -13.20
N LEU A 58 15.91 0.25 -13.64
CA LEU A 58 16.60 1.22 -12.79
C LEU A 58 15.66 2.33 -12.33
N ARG A 59 15.96 2.90 -11.18
CA ARG A 59 15.21 4.06 -10.65
C ARG A 59 15.56 5.33 -11.42
N PRO A 60 14.62 6.30 -11.53
CA PRO A 60 14.86 7.57 -12.25
C PRO A 60 16.15 8.28 -11.80
N CYS A 61 16.46 8.24 -10.51
CA CYS A 61 17.59 8.91 -9.88
C CYS A 61 18.96 8.26 -10.14
N ILE A 62 19.02 7.06 -10.71
CA ILE A 62 20.26 6.33 -11.08
C ILE A 62 20.24 5.81 -12.52
N ASP A 63 19.18 6.06 -13.27
CA ASP A 63 19.08 5.69 -14.69
C ASP A 63 19.98 6.60 -15.52
N PRO A 64 21.03 6.07 -16.20
CA PRO A 64 21.98 6.89 -16.97
C PRO A 64 21.33 7.77 -18.04
N GLY A 65 20.22 7.32 -18.61
CA GLY A 65 19.47 8.08 -19.63
C GLY A 65 18.53 9.13 -19.06
N PHE A 66 18.27 9.13 -17.75
CA PHE A 66 17.21 9.97 -17.17
C PHE A 66 17.61 10.76 -15.92
N PHE A 67 18.66 10.36 -15.17
CA PHE A 67 19.02 10.96 -13.88
C PHE A 67 19.27 12.48 -13.93
N GLN A 68 19.76 12.99 -15.05
CA GLN A 68 20.02 14.44 -15.26
C GLN A 68 18.74 15.28 -15.25
N HIS A 69 17.58 14.66 -15.53
CA HIS A 69 16.28 15.31 -15.56
C HIS A 69 15.49 15.14 -14.26
N VAL A 70 16.07 14.42 -13.27
CA VAL A 70 15.40 14.10 -12.02
C VAL A 70 15.91 14.96 -10.89
N ARG A 71 15.00 15.70 -10.26
CA ARG A 71 15.29 16.36 -8.97
C ARG A 71 15.10 15.36 -7.85
N LEU A 72 16.20 14.80 -7.34
CA LEU A 72 16.14 13.95 -6.14
C LEU A 72 15.97 14.83 -4.90
N VAL A 73 14.86 14.63 -4.16
CA VAL A 73 14.48 15.43 -2.98
C VAL A 73 14.75 14.67 -1.67
N VAL A 74 15.46 13.56 -1.74
CA VAL A 74 15.83 12.69 -0.60
C VAL A 74 17.32 12.38 -0.66
N ASP A 75 17.94 12.05 0.48
CA ASP A 75 19.37 11.83 0.61
C ASP A 75 19.89 10.64 -0.20
N ARG A 76 19.03 9.66 -0.48
CA ARG A 76 19.38 8.42 -1.21
C ARG A 76 18.26 8.01 -2.16
N CYS A 77 18.66 7.49 -3.29
CA CYS A 77 17.75 6.92 -4.28
C CYS A 77 17.00 5.66 -3.76
N GLY A 78 17.50 5.01 -2.73
CA GLY A 78 16.97 3.75 -2.23
C GLY A 78 17.60 2.55 -2.94
N GLY A 79 16.87 1.45 -3.10
CA GLY A 79 17.37 0.27 -3.82
C GLY A 79 17.55 0.52 -5.32
N MET A 80 18.16 -0.45 -6.02
CA MET A 80 18.50 -0.34 -7.44
C MET A 80 17.26 -0.33 -8.35
N TYR A 81 16.32 -1.26 -8.13
CA TYR A 81 15.20 -1.48 -9.04
C TYR A 81 13.95 -0.68 -8.64
N SER A 82 13.24 -0.17 -9.65
CA SER A 82 12.07 0.69 -9.47
C SER A 82 10.74 -0.03 -9.65
N PHE A 83 10.62 -0.94 -10.62
CA PHE A 83 9.35 -1.58 -10.97
C PHE A 83 9.14 -2.91 -10.20
N THR A 84 8.06 -3.07 -9.45
CA THR A 84 7.04 -2.09 -9.14
C THR A 84 7.35 -1.32 -7.85
N SER A 85 6.57 -0.28 -7.52
CA SER A 85 6.73 0.44 -6.26
C SER A 85 6.09 -0.34 -5.10
N ASN A 86 6.90 -0.81 -4.14
CA ASN A 86 6.41 -1.45 -2.90
C ASN A 86 5.49 -0.53 -2.10
N HIS A 87 5.81 0.78 -2.03
CA HIS A 87 4.95 1.74 -1.34
C HIS A 87 3.56 1.80 -1.98
N ALA A 88 3.48 1.82 -3.30
CA ALA A 88 2.20 1.79 -3.98
C ALA A 88 1.48 0.46 -3.75
N ALA A 89 2.16 -0.69 -3.92
CA ALA A 89 1.57 -2.00 -3.72
C ALA A 89 0.98 -2.15 -2.31
N ASN A 90 1.76 -1.81 -1.28
CA ASN A 90 1.35 -1.95 0.11
C ASN A 90 0.18 -1.02 0.46
N HIS A 91 0.26 0.28 0.08
CA HIS A 91 -0.77 1.24 0.48
C HIS A 91 -2.07 1.08 -0.32
N PHE A 92 -2.01 0.75 -1.61
CA PHE A 92 -3.22 0.40 -2.36
C PHE A 92 -3.80 -0.94 -1.91
N GLY A 93 -2.97 -1.90 -1.48
CA GLY A 93 -3.43 -3.14 -0.87
C GLY A 93 -4.19 -2.90 0.44
N MET A 94 -3.60 -2.13 1.33
CA MET A 94 -4.25 -1.70 2.58
C MET A 94 -5.54 -0.93 2.31
N ALA A 95 -5.51 0.05 1.40
CA ALA A 95 -6.67 0.86 1.06
C ALA A 95 -7.82 0.01 0.49
N THR A 96 -7.52 -0.94 -0.40
CA THR A 96 -8.52 -1.83 -0.99
C THR A 96 -9.09 -2.79 0.06
N PHE A 97 -8.26 -3.36 0.92
CA PHE A 97 -8.71 -4.21 2.01
C PHE A 97 -9.61 -3.43 2.99
N ILE A 98 -9.21 -2.22 3.40
CA ILE A 98 -10.02 -1.31 4.23
C ILE A 98 -11.34 -0.99 3.52
N PHE A 99 -11.30 -0.66 2.23
CA PHE A 99 -12.49 -0.33 1.46
C PHE A 99 -13.51 -1.47 1.47
N ILE A 100 -13.08 -2.69 1.20
CA ILE A 100 -13.98 -3.85 1.10
C ILE A 100 -14.53 -4.24 2.47
N THR A 101 -13.70 -4.18 3.52
CA THR A 101 -14.09 -4.69 4.84
C THR A 101 -14.80 -3.66 5.70
N LEU A 102 -14.44 -2.37 5.60
CA LEU A 102 -15.00 -1.31 6.45
C LEU A 102 -16.05 -0.44 5.77
N ARG A 103 -16.29 -0.58 4.45
CA ARG A 103 -17.33 0.21 3.76
C ARG A 103 -18.70 0.11 4.41
N PRO A 104 -19.18 -1.05 4.90
CA PRO A 104 -20.47 -1.13 5.60
C PRO A 104 -20.49 -0.33 6.90
N VAL A 105 -19.34 -0.14 7.56
CA VAL A 105 -19.19 0.53 8.86
C VAL A 105 -19.02 2.04 8.69
N ILE A 106 -18.02 2.46 7.91
CA ILE A 106 -17.63 3.89 7.77
C ILE A 106 -18.16 4.54 6.49
N LYS A 107 -18.93 3.81 5.69
CA LYS A 107 -19.62 4.32 4.48
C LYS A 107 -18.68 5.06 3.53
N LYS A 108 -19.02 6.32 3.19
CA LYS A 108 -18.23 7.15 2.24
C LYS A 108 -16.82 7.51 2.74
N TRP A 109 -16.57 7.49 4.04
CA TRP A 109 -15.26 7.84 4.61
C TRP A 109 -14.16 6.85 4.24
N VAL A 110 -14.52 5.66 3.81
CA VAL A 110 -13.57 4.64 3.32
C VAL A 110 -12.73 5.11 2.14
N TRP A 111 -13.22 6.08 1.34
CA TRP A 111 -12.46 6.66 0.23
C TRP A 111 -11.20 7.41 0.67
N LEU A 112 -11.13 7.84 1.93
CA LEU A 112 -9.92 8.46 2.48
C LEU A 112 -8.73 7.50 2.46
N ALA A 113 -8.95 6.18 2.52
CA ALA A 113 -7.88 5.19 2.40
C ALA A 113 -7.23 5.23 1.00
N TYR A 114 -8.02 5.37 -0.06
CA TYR A 114 -7.48 5.53 -1.41
C TYR A 114 -6.79 6.88 -1.63
N LEU A 115 -7.34 7.96 -1.08
CA LEU A 115 -6.68 9.26 -1.11
C LEU A 115 -5.32 9.21 -0.43
N TRP A 116 -5.26 8.58 0.74
CA TRP A 116 -4.01 8.34 1.46
C TRP A 116 -3.00 7.53 0.63
N ALA A 117 -3.41 6.41 0.02
CA ALA A 117 -2.55 5.60 -0.84
C ALA A 117 -2.05 6.39 -2.07
N ALA A 118 -2.92 7.20 -2.68
CA ALA A 118 -2.59 8.03 -3.83
C ALA A 118 -1.57 9.13 -3.47
N ILE A 119 -1.72 9.78 -2.33
CA ILE A 119 -0.77 10.79 -1.82
C ILE A 119 0.62 10.17 -1.61
N ILE A 120 0.69 8.96 -1.04
CA ILE A 120 1.96 8.25 -0.83
C ILE A 120 2.56 7.82 -2.17
N GLY A 121 1.76 7.29 -3.10
CA GLY A 121 2.19 6.98 -4.46
C GLY A 121 2.74 8.20 -5.19
N TYR A 122 2.02 9.31 -5.14
CA TYR A 122 2.48 10.58 -5.71
C TYR A 122 3.80 11.06 -5.07
N ALA A 123 3.94 10.93 -3.74
CA ALA A 123 5.16 11.31 -3.05
C ALA A 123 6.39 10.54 -3.55
N GLN A 124 6.27 9.28 -3.97
CA GLN A 124 7.38 8.50 -4.54
C GLN A 124 7.87 9.05 -5.88
N VAL A 125 6.94 9.52 -6.73
CA VAL A 125 7.27 10.18 -7.99
C VAL A 125 7.87 11.56 -7.73
N TYR A 126 7.23 12.34 -6.85
CA TYR A 126 7.66 13.70 -6.50
C TYR A 126 9.11 13.76 -5.99
N VAL A 127 9.54 12.78 -5.19
CA VAL A 127 10.91 12.75 -4.67
C VAL A 127 11.93 12.16 -5.66
N GLY A 128 11.50 11.72 -6.84
CA GLY A 128 12.39 11.27 -7.92
C GLY A 128 12.87 9.81 -7.81
N VAL A 129 12.21 8.95 -7.02
CA VAL A 129 12.66 7.56 -6.80
C VAL A 129 11.87 6.50 -7.58
N HIS A 130 10.70 6.87 -8.13
CA HIS A 130 9.85 6.00 -8.94
C HIS A 130 9.28 6.73 -10.16
N TYR A 131 9.10 6.00 -11.24
CA TYR A 131 8.32 6.47 -12.39
C TYR A 131 6.81 6.34 -12.10
N PRO A 132 5.95 7.13 -12.77
CA PRO A 132 4.49 6.98 -12.63
C PRO A 132 3.99 5.56 -12.90
N PHE A 133 4.55 4.85 -13.89
CA PHE A 133 4.19 3.48 -14.20
C PHE A 133 4.55 2.47 -13.09
N ASP A 134 5.59 2.75 -12.27
CA ASP A 134 5.92 1.91 -11.12
C ASP A 134 4.82 1.97 -10.07
N ILE A 135 4.19 3.15 -9.93
CA ILE A 135 3.06 3.37 -9.03
C ILE A 135 1.81 2.64 -9.53
N LEU A 136 1.53 2.73 -10.82
CA LEU A 136 0.39 2.03 -11.43
C LEU A 136 0.53 0.50 -11.31
N GLY A 137 1.72 -0.03 -11.60
CA GLY A 137 2.01 -1.46 -11.44
C GLY A 137 1.88 -1.91 -9.98
N GLY A 138 2.43 -1.13 -9.04
CA GLY A 138 2.28 -1.40 -7.61
C GLY A 138 0.81 -1.33 -7.16
N ALA A 139 0.07 -0.31 -7.61
CA ALA A 139 -1.36 -0.18 -7.31
C ALA A 139 -2.17 -1.40 -7.81
N ALA A 140 -1.88 -1.92 -9.01
CA ALA A 140 -2.55 -3.10 -9.55
C ALA A 140 -2.33 -4.33 -8.66
N ILE A 141 -1.10 -4.58 -8.19
CA ILE A 141 -0.78 -5.63 -7.22
C ILE A 141 -1.58 -5.42 -5.92
N GLY A 142 -1.57 -4.18 -5.41
CA GLY A 142 -2.31 -3.81 -4.21
C GLY A 142 -3.82 -4.04 -4.34
N PHE A 143 -4.43 -3.62 -5.45
CA PHE A 143 -5.84 -3.88 -5.73
C PHE A 143 -6.16 -5.37 -5.75
N LEU A 144 -5.33 -6.18 -6.39
CA LEU A 144 -5.54 -7.61 -6.49
C LEU A 144 -5.55 -8.28 -5.11
N PHE A 145 -4.48 -8.12 -4.33
CA PHE A 145 -4.39 -8.77 -3.01
C PHE A 145 -5.36 -8.17 -1.99
N GLY A 146 -5.53 -6.85 -1.99
CA GLY A 146 -6.50 -6.18 -1.13
C GLY A 146 -7.93 -6.64 -1.39
N TRP A 147 -8.29 -6.84 -2.68
CA TRP A 147 -9.60 -7.36 -3.06
C TRP A 147 -9.77 -8.83 -2.67
N LEU A 148 -8.82 -9.68 -3.01
CA LEU A 148 -8.89 -11.12 -2.70
C LEU A 148 -9.04 -11.36 -1.20
N LEU A 149 -8.18 -10.73 -0.39
CA LEU A 149 -8.17 -10.92 1.05
C LEU A 149 -9.33 -10.19 1.74
N GLY A 150 -9.77 -9.04 1.22
CA GLY A 150 -10.96 -8.35 1.72
C GLY A 150 -12.23 -9.15 1.50
N VAL A 151 -12.41 -9.74 0.32
CA VAL A 151 -13.54 -10.64 0.02
C VAL A 151 -13.47 -11.91 0.88
N PHE A 152 -12.28 -12.50 1.04
CA PHE A 152 -12.07 -13.64 1.93
C PHE A 152 -12.47 -13.31 3.37
N PHE A 153 -12.00 -12.16 3.90
CA PHE A 153 -12.36 -11.72 5.23
C PHE A 153 -13.88 -11.56 5.39
N ASN A 154 -14.54 -10.89 4.46
CA ASN A 154 -15.98 -10.67 4.54
C ASN A 154 -16.78 -11.99 4.50
N LYS A 155 -16.36 -12.97 3.69
CA LYS A 155 -17.00 -14.28 3.64
C LYS A 155 -16.85 -15.12 4.91
N ARG A 156 -15.72 -14.97 5.64
CA ARG A 156 -15.40 -15.82 6.79
C ARG A 156 -15.66 -15.13 8.12
N PHE A 157 -15.41 -13.83 8.22
CA PHE A 157 -15.38 -13.09 9.48
C PHE A 157 -16.19 -11.79 9.45
N GLY A 158 -16.70 -11.35 8.33
CA GLY A 158 -17.32 -10.06 8.07
C GLY A 158 -17.92 -9.34 9.27
N PHE A 159 -17.75 -8.02 9.35
CA PHE A 159 -18.25 -7.22 10.47
C PHE A 159 -19.78 -7.09 10.48
N VAL A 160 -20.42 -7.23 9.32
CA VAL A 160 -21.86 -7.17 9.14
C VAL A 160 -22.30 -8.51 8.55
N ASN A 161 -23.23 -9.20 9.19
CA ASN A 161 -23.90 -10.35 8.61
C ASN A 161 -24.84 -9.80 7.53
N PHE A 162 -24.57 -10.10 6.28
CA PHE A 162 -25.56 -9.93 5.23
C PHE A 162 -26.52 -11.14 5.38
N GLU A 163 -27.63 -10.92 6.08
CA GLU A 163 -28.80 -11.78 5.99
C GLU A 163 -29.50 -11.56 4.65
#